data_767b5fb23e7ab6ce6e1bfbe35a0951c8
#
_entry.id   767b5fb23e7ab6ce6e1bfbe35a0951c8
#
_cell.length_a   1.000
_cell.length_b   1.000
_cell.length_c   1.000
_cell.angle_alpha   90.00
_cell.angle_beta   90.00
_cell.angle_gamma   90.00
#
_symmetry.space_group_name_H-M   'P 1'
#
loop_
_entity.id
_entity.type
_entity.pdbx_description
1 polymer ?
#
loop_
_entity_poly.entity_id
_entity_poly.type
_entity_poly.pdbx_seq_one_letter_code
_entity_poly.pdbx_strand_id
1 'polypeptide(L)'
;MQPMKKILIFAVLALVSLQAAAQVEYKASRFGIKSNGLIDNTTSIQKAVDWIAEQGGGTLVFNVGRYLTGSIQLRSGVNIRLNEGAVIVGAANIYAYKGQKGIFWGEGLENVTIFGKGVIDGQGPALKAFIAEQQKKGYVAADVPVPAILSFKDCKGIVLRTFIFRNPATPSLFVAENSEVVEDGCYTDTPL
;
A
#
# COMPACT_ATOMS: atom_id res chain seq x y z
N MET A 1 28.94 -45.09 17.55
CA MET A 1 27.56 -45.07 16.99
C MET A 1 26.79 -43.83 17.44
N GLN A 2 27.37 -42.64 17.34
CA GLN A 2 26.74 -41.37 17.77
C GLN A 2 26.69 -40.23 16.73
N PRO A 3 27.33 -40.22 15.57
CA PRO A 3 27.21 -39.06 14.67
C PRO A 3 25.90 -39.05 13.84
N MET A 4 25.30 -40.20 13.55
CA MET A 4 24.10 -40.26 12.73
C MET A 4 22.83 -39.65 13.41
N LYS A 5 22.68 -39.80 14.72
CA LYS A 5 21.52 -39.21 15.45
C LYS A 5 21.53 -37.67 15.48
N LYS A 6 22.72 -37.06 15.56
CA LYS A 6 22.86 -35.59 15.52
C LYS A 6 22.57 -35.01 14.15
N ILE A 7 22.98 -35.70 13.08
CA ILE A 7 22.70 -35.28 11.69
C ILE A 7 21.20 -35.36 11.39
N LEU A 8 20.51 -36.39 11.87
CA LEU A 8 19.06 -36.53 11.69
C LEU A 8 18.27 -35.46 12.39
N ILE A 9 18.69 -35.05 13.59
CA ILE A 9 18.04 -33.97 14.36
C ILE A 9 18.24 -32.62 13.67
N PHE A 10 19.42 -32.33 13.14
CA PHE A 10 19.68 -31.12 12.36
C PHE A 10 18.89 -31.09 11.03
N ALA A 11 18.75 -32.21 10.35
CA ALA A 11 17.94 -32.28 9.13
C ALA A 11 16.44 -32.09 9.40
N VAL A 12 15.92 -32.60 10.51
CA VAL A 12 14.53 -32.42 10.93
C VAL A 12 14.27 -30.97 11.36
N LEU A 13 15.20 -30.32 12.08
CA LEU A 13 15.07 -28.89 12.41
C LEU A 13 15.16 -27.98 11.18
N ALA A 14 15.98 -28.33 10.19
CA ALA A 14 16.07 -27.59 8.92
C ALA A 14 14.81 -27.75 8.05
N LEU A 15 14.11 -28.90 8.11
CA LEU A 15 12.84 -29.08 7.40
C LEU A 15 11.65 -28.32 8.03
N VAL A 16 11.69 -28.05 9.34
CA VAL A 16 10.64 -27.30 10.03
C VAL A 16 10.71 -25.81 9.73
N SER A 17 11.87 -25.28 9.33
CA SER A 17 12.04 -23.86 8.98
C SER A 17 11.64 -23.49 7.54
N LEU A 18 11.21 -24.45 6.72
CA LEU A 18 10.82 -24.22 5.31
C LEU A 18 9.31 -24.27 5.07
N GLN A 19 8.50 -24.16 6.11
CA GLN A 19 7.10 -23.86 5.92
C GLN A 19 7.00 -22.33 5.67
N ALA A 20 7.10 -21.92 4.41
CA ALA A 20 6.54 -20.67 3.97
C ALA A 20 5.04 -20.74 4.31
N ALA A 21 4.67 -20.23 5.48
CA ALA A 21 3.29 -20.15 5.88
C ALA A 21 2.55 -19.43 4.76
N ALA A 22 1.63 -20.12 4.09
CA ALA A 22 0.79 -19.48 3.08
C ALA A 22 0.12 -18.29 3.78
N GLN A 23 0.51 -17.09 3.36
CA GLN A 23 0.07 -15.88 4.03
C GLN A 23 -1.45 -15.77 3.90
N VAL A 24 -2.15 -15.62 5.03
CA VAL A 24 -3.62 -15.61 5.05
C VAL A 24 -4.13 -14.42 4.24
N GLU A 25 -5.11 -14.68 3.36
CA GLU A 25 -5.75 -13.66 2.54
C GLU A 25 -7.08 -13.21 3.14
N TYR A 26 -7.27 -11.90 3.22
CA TYR A 26 -8.47 -11.26 3.74
C TYR A 26 -9.10 -10.37 2.66
N LYS A 27 -10.30 -10.70 2.22
CA LYS A 27 -11.03 -9.89 1.23
C LYS A 27 -11.45 -8.55 1.84
N ALA A 28 -11.21 -7.45 1.15
CA ALA A 28 -11.58 -6.09 1.58
C ALA A 28 -13.06 -5.97 1.98
N SER A 29 -13.95 -6.69 1.28
CA SER A 29 -15.39 -6.73 1.57
C SER A 29 -15.74 -7.21 2.99
N ARG A 30 -14.89 -8.03 3.64
CA ARG A 30 -15.09 -8.48 5.02
C ARG A 30 -15.01 -7.36 6.04
N PHE A 31 -14.34 -6.27 5.72
CA PHE A 31 -14.15 -5.09 6.57
C PHE A 31 -15.13 -3.96 6.23
N GLY A 32 -16.17 -4.24 5.46
CA GLY A 32 -17.15 -3.23 5.04
C GLY A 32 -16.65 -2.24 4.01
N ILE A 33 -15.47 -2.48 3.41
CA ILE A 33 -14.89 -1.65 2.38
C ILE A 33 -15.74 -1.72 1.11
N LYS A 34 -16.18 -0.57 0.60
CA LYS A 34 -17.10 -0.44 -0.54
C LYS A 34 -16.35 -0.21 -1.83
N SER A 35 -16.75 -0.93 -2.89
CA SER A 35 -16.10 -0.94 -4.20
C SER A 35 -16.80 -0.07 -5.25
N ASN A 36 -17.58 0.94 -4.84
CA ASN A 36 -18.39 1.77 -5.74
C ASN A 36 -17.72 3.09 -6.18
N GLY A 37 -16.55 3.41 -5.65
CA GLY A 37 -15.81 4.65 -5.96
C GLY A 37 -16.40 5.93 -5.39
N LEU A 38 -17.46 5.86 -4.60
CA LEU A 38 -18.17 7.01 -4.04
C LEU A 38 -17.95 7.18 -2.54
N ILE A 39 -17.93 6.07 -1.82
CA ILE A 39 -17.79 6.07 -0.36
C ILE A 39 -16.31 6.10 -0.01
N ASP A 40 -15.93 7.02 0.87
CA ASP A 40 -14.60 7.08 1.45
C ASP A 40 -14.37 5.87 2.37
N ASN A 41 -13.41 5.05 2.02
CA ASN A 41 -13.05 3.83 2.74
C ASN A 41 -11.83 4.03 3.65
N THR A 42 -11.28 5.22 3.80
CA THR A 42 -10.03 5.46 4.53
C THR A 42 -10.02 4.77 5.89
N THR A 43 -11.07 5.01 6.69
CA THR A 43 -11.17 4.41 8.03
C THR A 43 -11.30 2.89 7.99
N SER A 44 -12.09 2.35 7.05
CA SER A 44 -12.30 0.91 6.94
C SER A 44 -11.06 0.16 6.44
N ILE A 45 -10.33 0.75 5.48
CA ILE A 45 -9.05 0.20 5.00
C ILE A 45 -8.01 0.25 6.10
N GLN A 46 -7.89 1.39 6.81
CA GLN A 46 -6.92 1.50 7.91
C GLN A 46 -7.20 0.45 9.01
N LYS A 47 -8.45 0.31 9.43
CA LYS A 47 -8.84 -0.72 10.40
C LYS A 47 -8.53 -2.14 9.92
N ALA A 48 -8.72 -2.42 8.63
CA ALA A 48 -8.39 -3.72 8.06
C ALA A 48 -6.87 -3.99 8.13
N VAL A 49 -6.06 -3.02 7.74
CA VAL A 49 -4.59 -3.10 7.79
C VAL A 49 -4.11 -3.29 9.23
N ASP A 50 -4.62 -2.50 10.18
CA ASP A 50 -4.25 -2.59 11.58
C ASP A 50 -4.64 -3.96 12.17
N TRP A 51 -5.87 -4.41 11.92
CA TRP A 51 -6.35 -5.70 12.39
C TRP A 51 -5.54 -6.88 11.82
N ILE A 52 -5.20 -6.86 10.51
CA ILE A 52 -4.37 -7.90 9.89
C ILE A 52 -2.97 -7.94 10.54
N ALA A 53 -2.39 -6.78 10.83
CA ALA A 53 -1.12 -6.71 11.55
C ALA A 53 -1.20 -7.35 12.94
N GLU A 54 -2.28 -7.10 13.69
CA GLU A 54 -2.53 -7.70 15.00
C GLU A 54 -2.70 -9.23 14.93
N GLN A 55 -3.15 -9.77 13.77
CA GLN A 55 -3.23 -11.23 13.54
C GLN A 55 -1.86 -11.86 13.17
N GLY A 56 -0.77 -11.09 13.17
CA GLY A 56 0.56 -11.56 12.78
C GLY A 56 0.87 -11.40 11.30
N GLY A 57 0.10 -10.58 10.59
CA GLY A 57 0.29 -10.28 9.17
C GLY A 57 -0.68 -11.03 8.26
N GLY A 58 -0.56 -10.76 6.97
CA GLY A 58 -1.45 -11.33 5.96
C GLY A 58 -1.57 -10.45 4.72
N THR A 59 -2.49 -10.78 3.85
CA THR A 59 -2.73 -10.04 2.61
C THR A 59 -4.16 -9.48 2.57
N LEU A 60 -4.29 -8.17 2.49
CA LEU A 60 -5.57 -7.51 2.20
C LEU A 60 -5.82 -7.53 0.69
N VAL A 61 -6.90 -8.18 0.25
CA VAL A 61 -7.21 -8.43 -1.15
C VAL A 61 -8.35 -7.53 -1.63
N PHE A 62 -8.08 -6.72 -2.63
CA PHE A 62 -9.06 -5.92 -3.35
C PHE A 62 -9.45 -6.62 -4.65
N ASN A 63 -10.73 -6.94 -4.79
CA ASN A 63 -11.30 -7.50 -6.03
C ASN A 63 -11.71 -6.38 -7.00
N VAL A 64 -12.30 -6.74 -8.14
CA VAL A 64 -12.81 -5.78 -9.12
C VAL A 64 -13.70 -4.72 -8.46
N GLY A 65 -13.45 -3.44 -8.80
CA GLY A 65 -14.17 -2.29 -8.26
C GLY A 65 -13.29 -1.07 -8.02
N ARG A 66 -13.89 0.03 -7.59
CA ARG A 66 -13.22 1.29 -7.30
C ARG A 66 -13.30 1.59 -5.79
N TYR A 67 -12.18 1.82 -5.17
CA TYR A 67 -12.05 2.00 -3.72
C TYR A 67 -11.48 3.39 -3.42
N LEU A 68 -12.39 4.36 -3.18
CA LEU A 68 -11.99 5.71 -2.80
C LEU A 68 -11.37 5.72 -1.40
N THR A 69 -10.21 6.35 -1.27
CA THR A 69 -9.50 6.47 0.00
C THR A 69 -8.61 7.71 0.07
N GLY A 70 -8.40 8.23 1.26
CA GLY A 70 -7.31 9.15 1.58
C GLY A 70 -6.01 8.39 1.87
N SER A 71 -5.28 8.86 2.88
CA SER A 71 -3.99 8.29 3.26
C SER A 71 -4.12 7.09 4.19
N ILE A 72 -3.44 5.99 3.86
CA ILE A 72 -3.41 4.74 4.61
C ILE A 72 -1.97 4.47 5.07
N GLN A 73 -1.79 4.31 6.37
CA GLN A 73 -0.54 3.82 6.94
C GLN A 73 -0.47 2.30 6.83
N LEU A 74 0.52 1.80 6.13
CA LEU A 74 0.78 0.36 6.07
C LEU A 74 1.41 -0.14 7.38
N ARG A 75 1.39 -1.46 7.58
CA ARG A 75 2.01 -2.14 8.72
C ARG A 75 2.95 -3.23 8.24
N SER A 76 4.03 -3.47 8.98
CA SER A 76 4.97 -4.56 8.69
C SER A 76 4.25 -5.90 8.60
N GLY A 77 4.63 -6.71 7.61
CA GLY A 77 4.02 -8.02 7.37
C GLY A 77 2.61 -7.99 6.78
N VAL A 78 2.03 -6.81 6.49
CA VAL A 78 0.73 -6.69 5.82
C VAL A 78 0.92 -6.36 4.36
N ASN A 79 0.48 -7.26 3.49
CA ASN A 79 0.54 -7.07 2.04
C ASN A 79 -0.77 -6.56 1.47
N ILE A 80 -0.68 -5.89 0.33
CA ILE A 80 -1.83 -5.40 -0.44
C ILE A 80 -1.85 -6.12 -1.79
N ARG A 81 -2.93 -6.80 -2.09
CA ARG A 81 -3.15 -7.42 -3.40
C ARG A 81 -4.27 -6.71 -4.16
N LEU A 82 -3.95 -6.24 -5.34
CA LEU A 82 -4.89 -5.60 -6.26
C LEU A 82 -5.19 -6.57 -7.40
N ASN A 83 -6.33 -7.25 -7.34
CA ASN A 83 -6.75 -8.14 -8.42
C ASN A 83 -7.05 -7.34 -9.69
N GLU A 84 -7.08 -8.01 -10.82
CA GLU A 84 -7.44 -7.39 -12.10
C GLU A 84 -8.81 -6.68 -11.99
N GLY A 85 -8.87 -5.43 -12.46
CA GLY A 85 -10.05 -4.57 -12.34
C GLY A 85 -10.23 -3.90 -10.96
N ALA A 86 -9.36 -4.14 -9.99
CA ALA A 86 -9.33 -3.36 -8.76
C ALA A 86 -8.65 -2.01 -9.00
N VAL A 87 -9.27 -0.93 -8.55
CA VAL A 87 -8.74 0.43 -8.63
C VAL A 87 -8.80 1.08 -7.25
N ILE A 88 -7.66 1.31 -6.63
CA ILE A 88 -7.57 2.21 -5.48
C ILE A 88 -7.60 3.64 -6.04
N VAL A 89 -8.52 4.45 -5.55
CA VAL A 89 -8.72 5.83 -6.01
C VAL A 89 -8.35 6.76 -4.89
N GLY A 90 -7.28 7.53 -5.06
CA GLY A 90 -6.89 8.57 -4.10
C GLY A 90 -7.94 9.69 -4.06
N ALA A 91 -8.21 10.22 -2.90
CA ALA A 91 -9.13 11.35 -2.77
C ALA A 91 -8.59 12.61 -3.47
N ALA A 92 -9.40 13.25 -4.29
CA ALA A 92 -9.07 14.54 -4.91
C ALA A 92 -9.25 15.72 -3.93
N ASN A 93 -8.93 15.50 -2.66
CA ASN A 93 -9.10 16.44 -1.56
C ASN A 93 -7.89 16.32 -0.63
N ILE A 94 -7.09 17.38 -0.52
CA ILE A 94 -5.86 17.37 0.28
C ILE A 94 -6.10 17.07 1.77
N TYR A 95 -7.26 17.44 2.30
CA TYR A 95 -7.59 17.20 3.71
C TYR A 95 -7.76 15.70 4.05
N ALA A 96 -8.06 14.86 3.06
CA ALA A 96 -8.16 13.40 3.25
C ALA A 96 -6.79 12.73 3.55
N TYR A 97 -5.70 13.45 3.32
CA TYR A 97 -4.34 12.92 3.53
C TYR A 97 -3.75 13.28 4.91
N LYS A 98 -4.36 14.22 5.63
CA LYS A 98 -3.92 14.64 6.98
C LYS A 98 -2.42 14.97 7.07
N GLY A 99 -1.86 15.61 6.03
CA GLY A 99 -0.44 15.94 5.93
C GLY A 99 0.49 14.79 5.55
N GLN A 100 -0.04 13.61 5.27
CA GLN A 100 0.77 12.47 4.84
C GLN A 100 1.20 12.56 3.38
N LYS A 101 2.33 11.95 3.05
CA LYS A 101 3.00 12.07 1.75
C LYS A 101 2.58 11.03 0.71
N GLY A 102 1.65 10.11 1.04
CA GLY A 102 1.23 9.05 0.12
C GLY A 102 -0.20 8.57 0.34
N ILE A 103 -0.81 7.98 -0.70
CA ILE A 103 -2.05 7.21 -0.56
C ILE A 103 -1.77 6.00 0.32
N PHE A 104 -0.74 5.21 0.00
CA PHE A 104 -0.15 4.25 0.93
C PHE A 104 1.21 4.77 1.39
N TRP A 105 1.44 4.74 2.67
CA TRP A 105 2.69 5.21 3.23
C TRP A 105 3.14 4.37 4.43
N GLY A 106 4.43 4.45 4.74
CA GLY A 106 4.99 3.82 5.91
C GLY A 106 6.35 4.35 6.30
N GLU A 107 6.65 4.24 7.57
CA GLU A 107 7.94 4.57 8.17
C GLU A 107 8.38 3.41 9.05
N GLY A 108 9.64 2.95 8.90
CA GLY A 108 10.19 1.81 9.64
C GLY A 108 9.51 0.48 9.33
N LEU A 109 8.89 0.33 8.15
CA LEU A 109 8.21 -0.92 7.78
C LEU A 109 9.19 -2.01 7.38
N GLU A 110 8.79 -3.25 7.66
CA GLU A 110 9.51 -4.44 7.22
C GLU A 110 8.56 -5.42 6.51
N ASN A 111 9.06 -6.01 5.40
CA ASN A 111 8.38 -7.11 4.69
C ASN A 111 6.94 -6.79 4.26
N VAL A 112 6.79 -5.78 3.41
CA VAL A 112 5.51 -5.38 2.82
C VAL A 112 5.57 -5.55 1.31
N THR A 113 4.59 -6.24 0.74
CA THR A 113 4.43 -6.38 -0.70
C THR A 113 3.12 -5.76 -1.17
N ILE A 114 3.20 -4.90 -2.19
CA ILE A 114 2.03 -4.43 -2.93
C ILE A 114 2.10 -5.06 -4.32
N PHE A 115 1.08 -5.82 -4.71
CA PHE A 115 1.15 -6.60 -5.94
C PHE A 115 -0.21 -6.86 -6.59
N GLY A 116 -0.18 -7.34 -7.82
CA GLY A 116 -1.35 -7.74 -8.58
C GLY A 116 -1.47 -6.98 -9.90
N LYS A 117 -2.61 -7.07 -10.57
CA LYS A 117 -2.86 -6.45 -11.88
C LYS A 117 -3.83 -5.27 -11.82
N GLY A 118 -4.00 -4.69 -10.64
CA GLY A 118 -4.88 -3.56 -10.43
C GLY A 118 -4.18 -2.22 -10.68
N VAL A 119 -4.86 -1.16 -10.30
CA VAL A 119 -4.44 0.23 -10.50
C VAL A 119 -4.48 0.98 -9.18
N ILE A 120 -3.52 1.87 -8.96
CA ILE A 120 -3.61 2.91 -7.94
C ILE A 120 -3.66 4.26 -8.67
N ASP A 121 -4.82 4.90 -8.62
CA ASP A 121 -5.11 6.16 -9.30
C ASP A 121 -4.95 7.33 -8.31
N GLY A 122 -3.92 8.15 -8.52
CA GLY A 122 -3.60 9.29 -7.66
C GLY A 122 -4.52 10.48 -7.84
N GLN A 123 -5.37 10.50 -8.88
CA GLN A 123 -6.23 11.64 -9.27
C GLN A 123 -5.48 12.99 -9.33
N GLY A 124 -4.21 12.97 -9.73
CA GLY A 124 -3.30 14.12 -9.69
C GLY A 124 -3.86 15.41 -10.26
N PRO A 125 -4.43 15.44 -11.47
CA PRO A 125 -5.00 16.65 -12.03
C PRO A 125 -6.12 17.25 -11.15
N ALA A 126 -7.04 16.42 -10.66
CA ALA A 126 -8.15 16.86 -9.81
C ALA A 126 -7.67 17.32 -8.43
N LEU A 127 -6.71 16.59 -7.83
CA LEU A 127 -6.11 16.98 -6.55
C LEU A 127 -5.35 18.30 -6.65
N LYS A 128 -4.56 18.51 -7.71
CA LYS A 128 -3.86 19.78 -7.94
C LYS A 128 -4.82 20.95 -8.14
N ALA A 129 -5.90 20.75 -8.88
CA ALA A 129 -6.92 21.76 -9.07
C ALA A 129 -7.59 22.13 -7.73
N PHE A 130 -7.92 21.14 -6.91
CA PHE A 130 -8.45 21.34 -5.57
C PHE A 130 -7.49 22.15 -4.69
N ILE A 131 -6.22 21.75 -4.63
CA ILE A 131 -5.17 22.45 -3.86
C ILE A 131 -5.08 23.91 -4.30
N ALA A 132 -4.99 24.18 -5.61
CA ALA A 132 -4.89 25.53 -6.14
C ALA A 132 -6.11 26.40 -5.76
N GLU A 133 -7.32 25.82 -5.73
CA GLU A 133 -8.52 26.52 -5.28
C GLU A 133 -8.46 26.85 -3.79
N GLN A 134 -8.04 25.90 -2.95
CA GLN A 134 -7.91 26.11 -1.51
C GLN A 134 -6.82 27.13 -1.15
N GLN A 135 -5.71 27.13 -1.90
CA GLN A 135 -4.66 28.14 -1.74
C GLN A 135 -5.15 29.55 -2.09
N LYS A 136 -5.92 29.72 -3.16
CA LYS A 136 -6.54 31.02 -3.52
C LYS A 136 -7.47 31.55 -2.41
N LYS A 137 -8.12 30.65 -1.66
CA LYS A 137 -8.98 30.98 -0.54
C LYS A 137 -8.23 31.20 0.77
N GLY A 138 -6.92 30.96 0.79
CA GLY A 138 -6.09 31.05 2.00
C GLY A 138 -6.29 29.90 3.00
N TYR A 139 -6.94 28.82 2.60
CA TYR A 139 -7.22 27.67 3.48
C TYR A 139 -6.10 26.66 3.53
N VAL A 140 -5.20 26.68 2.53
CA VAL A 140 -4.07 25.76 2.41
C VAL A 140 -2.82 26.57 2.10
N ALA A 141 -1.73 26.27 2.79
CA ALA A 141 -0.44 26.93 2.59
C ALA A 141 0.13 26.68 1.18
N ALA A 142 0.94 27.62 0.69
CA ALA A 142 1.54 27.51 -0.64
C ALA A 142 2.49 26.28 -0.76
N ASP A 143 3.10 25.88 0.34
CA ASP A 143 4.06 24.77 0.46
C ASP A 143 3.44 23.46 0.97
N VAL A 144 2.10 23.32 0.93
CA VAL A 144 1.44 22.10 1.38
C VAL A 144 2.02 20.87 0.69
N PRO A 145 2.37 19.81 1.43
CA PRO A 145 2.87 18.58 0.83
C PRO A 145 1.81 17.95 -0.07
N VAL A 146 2.14 17.77 -1.35
CA VAL A 146 1.28 17.06 -2.29
C VAL A 146 1.62 15.57 -2.21
N PRO A 147 0.65 14.69 -1.89
CA PRO A 147 0.93 13.28 -1.71
C PRO A 147 1.34 12.60 -3.02
N ALA A 148 2.32 11.72 -2.94
CA ALA A 148 2.62 10.72 -3.96
C ALA A 148 1.57 9.59 -3.93
N ILE A 149 1.67 8.63 -4.81
CA ILE A 149 0.87 7.40 -4.71
C ILE A 149 1.39 6.55 -3.55
N LEU A 150 2.71 6.30 -3.52
CA LEU A 150 3.37 5.56 -2.44
C LEU A 150 4.47 6.41 -1.80
N SER A 151 4.66 6.27 -0.49
CA SER A 151 5.72 6.97 0.25
C SER A 151 6.30 6.08 1.34
N PHE A 152 7.60 5.78 1.27
CA PHE A 152 8.32 4.95 2.22
C PHE A 152 9.53 5.67 2.80
N LYS A 153 9.72 5.55 4.11
CA LYS A 153 10.86 6.10 4.85
C LYS A 153 11.40 5.05 5.82
N ASP A 154 12.71 4.85 5.84
CA ASP A 154 13.40 3.90 6.72
C ASP A 154 12.83 2.45 6.67
N CYS A 155 12.37 2.01 5.49
CA CYS A 155 11.70 0.75 5.29
C CYS A 155 12.64 -0.32 4.71
N LYS A 156 12.40 -1.60 5.04
CA LYS A 156 13.17 -2.74 4.54
C LYS A 156 12.27 -3.81 3.95
N GLY A 157 12.73 -4.42 2.84
CA GLY A 157 12.01 -5.51 2.19
C GLY A 157 10.64 -5.09 1.64
N ILE A 158 10.56 -3.89 1.07
CA ILE A 158 9.37 -3.42 0.37
C ILE A 158 9.42 -3.90 -1.07
N VAL A 159 8.38 -4.62 -1.51
CA VAL A 159 8.29 -5.16 -2.87
C VAL A 159 7.03 -4.63 -3.55
N LEU A 160 7.22 -4.02 -4.72
CA LEU A 160 6.15 -3.50 -5.57
C LEU A 160 6.13 -4.33 -6.85
N ARG A 161 4.98 -4.96 -7.18
CA ARG A 161 4.95 -5.89 -8.31
C ARG A 161 3.66 -5.79 -9.15
N THR A 162 3.86 -5.54 -10.45
CA THR A 162 2.89 -5.76 -11.55
C THR A 162 1.60 -4.93 -11.54
N PHE A 163 1.46 -3.89 -10.74
CA PHE A 163 0.31 -2.98 -10.77
C PHE A 163 0.64 -1.66 -11.50
N ILE A 164 -0.38 -0.85 -11.74
CA ILE A 164 -0.28 0.39 -12.50
C ILE A 164 -0.41 1.59 -11.56
N PHE A 165 0.54 2.51 -11.64
CA PHE A 165 0.38 3.87 -11.13
C PHE A 165 -0.35 4.71 -12.17
N ARG A 166 -1.46 5.34 -11.80
CA ARG A 166 -2.23 6.20 -12.71
C ARG A 166 -2.38 7.60 -12.14
N ASN A 167 -2.29 8.61 -13.01
CA ASN A 167 -2.53 10.02 -12.69
C ASN A 167 -1.84 10.49 -11.38
N PRO A 168 -0.52 10.34 -11.23
CA PRO A 168 0.15 10.82 -10.02
C PRO A 168 0.13 12.36 -9.97
N ALA A 169 -0.03 12.92 -8.77
CA ALA A 169 0.08 14.37 -8.54
C ALA A 169 1.55 14.84 -8.45
N THR A 170 2.41 13.95 -7.99
CA THR A 170 3.87 14.08 -7.83
C THR A 170 4.52 12.80 -8.38
N PRO A 171 5.83 12.58 -8.28
CA PRO A 171 6.37 11.25 -8.58
C PRO A 171 5.56 10.15 -7.89
N SER A 172 5.26 9.06 -8.60
CA SER A 172 4.36 8.00 -8.13
C SER A 172 4.84 7.34 -6.84
N LEU A 173 6.16 7.18 -6.73
CA LEU A 173 6.85 6.59 -5.61
C LEU A 173 7.81 7.61 -4.99
N PHE A 174 7.70 7.82 -3.69
CA PHE A 174 8.65 8.58 -2.90
C PHE A 174 9.35 7.62 -1.93
N VAL A 175 10.66 7.48 -2.10
CA VAL A 175 11.52 6.66 -1.23
C VAL A 175 12.50 7.60 -0.54
N ALA A 176 12.43 7.68 0.78
CA ALA A 176 13.30 8.53 1.58
C ALA A 176 14.18 7.68 2.49
N GLU A 177 15.40 8.20 2.73
CA GLU A 177 16.38 7.68 3.70
C GLU A 177 16.44 6.13 3.69
N ASN A 178 17.41 5.49 4.04
CA ASN A 178 17.67 4.04 4.23
C ASN A 178 16.58 3.02 3.78
N SER A 179 15.66 3.38 2.88
CA SER A 179 14.58 2.50 2.45
C SER A 179 15.04 1.56 1.33
N GLU A 180 14.75 0.27 1.50
CA GLU A 180 14.98 -0.77 0.49
C GLU A 180 13.66 -1.10 -0.20
N VAL A 181 13.49 -0.62 -1.44
CA VAL A 181 12.28 -0.84 -2.25
C VAL A 181 12.67 -1.49 -3.56
N VAL A 182 12.03 -2.61 -3.88
CA VAL A 182 12.18 -3.32 -5.16
C VAL A 182 10.91 -3.12 -5.99
N GLU A 183 11.07 -2.61 -7.20
CA GLU A 183 10.00 -2.50 -8.21
C GLU A 183 10.19 -3.56 -9.29
N ASP A 184 9.14 -4.32 -9.58
CA ASP A 184 9.14 -5.38 -10.58
C ASP A 184 7.84 -5.32 -11.42
N GLY A 185 7.96 -4.91 -12.69
CA GLY A 185 6.84 -4.87 -13.63
C GLY A 185 5.73 -3.86 -13.31
N CYS A 186 5.99 -2.87 -12.46
CA CYS A 186 5.10 -1.71 -12.30
C CYS A 186 5.34 -0.70 -13.42
N TYR A 187 4.31 0.05 -13.81
CA TYR A 187 4.45 1.15 -14.75
C TYR A 187 3.51 2.30 -14.43
N THR A 188 3.88 3.51 -14.88
CA THR A 188 3.08 4.71 -14.69
C THR A 188 2.31 5.05 -15.95
N ASP A 189 0.97 5.14 -15.81
CA ASP A 189 0.05 5.57 -16.85
C ASP A 189 -0.37 7.02 -16.54
N THR A 190 0.15 7.96 -17.32
CA THR A 190 -0.21 9.38 -17.28
C THR A 190 -0.79 9.76 -18.63
N PRO A 191 -2.03 10.27 -18.70
CA PRO A 191 -2.52 10.86 -19.95
C PRO A 191 -1.61 12.02 -20.37
N LEU A 192 -1.32 12.06 -21.68
CA LEU A 192 -0.60 13.15 -22.34
C LEU A 192 -1.38 14.47 -22.25
#